data_7a83d2ce9715b3fab95655bac5ed31da
#
_entry.id   7a83d2ce9715b3fab95655bac5ed31da
#
_cell.length_a   1.000
_cell.length_b   1.000
_cell.length_c   1.000
_cell.angle_alpha   90.00
_cell.angle_beta   90.00
_cell.angle_gamma   90.00
#
_symmetry.space_group_name_H-M   'P 1'
#
loop_
_entity.id
_entity.type
_entity.pdbx_description
1 polymer ?
#
loop_
_entity_poly.entity_id
_entity_poly.type
_entity_poly.pdbx_seq_one_letter_code
_entity_poly.pdbx_strand_id
1 'polypeptide(L)'
;ETMKGIGFPVFHAIGNHDHCHKVADDTADAQYKAALGPTYYSFNLGSIHYIVLDDMVYKGANSYAARIDDRQMEWLRRDLAAMDPAVRDVVVGMHVPTVSGLQTDGSYKKALENFDEFYALFAGYNLTVLSGHWHHAHSVRIGDTASEYILPAVCGTWWYELLCNDGTPAAFTAFTVDGTSVSRRIVPFG
;
A
#
# COMPACT_ATOMS: atom_id res chain seq x y z
N GLU A 1 4.92 -20.85 5.62
CA GLU A 1 4.59 -22.09 4.89
C GLU A 1 3.26 -22.01 4.13
N THR A 2 2.23 -21.38 4.67
CA THR A 2 0.89 -21.26 4.05
C THR A 2 0.93 -20.61 2.65
N MET A 3 1.77 -19.60 2.47
CA MET A 3 1.86 -18.89 1.19
C MET A 3 2.56 -19.67 0.07
N LYS A 4 3.39 -20.65 0.41
CA LYS A 4 4.09 -21.50 -0.58
C LYS A 4 3.15 -22.41 -1.37
N GLY A 5 1.93 -22.64 -0.88
CA GLY A 5 0.91 -23.48 -1.53
C GLY A 5 -0.02 -22.76 -2.51
N ILE A 6 0.11 -21.45 -2.66
CA ILE A 6 -0.86 -20.65 -3.44
C ILE A 6 -0.72 -20.84 -4.96
N GLY A 7 0.46 -21.26 -5.45
CA GLY A 7 0.67 -21.58 -6.87
C GLY A 7 0.79 -20.39 -7.83
N PHE A 8 0.82 -19.16 -7.32
CA PHE A 8 1.10 -17.93 -8.06
C PHE A 8 2.01 -16.98 -7.24
N PRO A 9 2.71 -16.02 -7.86
CA PRO A 9 3.54 -15.07 -7.16
C PRO A 9 2.77 -14.27 -6.12
N VAL A 10 3.35 -14.09 -4.93
CA VAL A 10 2.79 -13.29 -3.84
C VAL A 10 3.81 -12.23 -3.45
N PHE A 11 3.38 -10.98 -3.40
CA PHE A 11 4.16 -9.81 -3.03
C PHE A 11 3.60 -9.24 -1.73
N HIS A 12 4.46 -8.98 -0.76
CA HIS A 12 4.05 -8.59 0.58
C HIS A 12 4.42 -7.15 0.87
N ALA A 13 3.51 -6.38 1.44
CA ALA A 13 3.78 -5.10 2.10
C ALA A 13 3.77 -5.32 3.62
N ILE A 14 4.74 -4.75 4.32
CA ILE A 14 4.80 -4.79 5.79
C ILE A 14 3.70 -3.91 6.38
N GLY A 15 3.11 -4.32 7.50
CA GLY A 15 2.12 -3.57 8.25
C GLY A 15 2.51 -3.37 9.71
N ASN A 16 1.76 -2.52 10.43
CA ASN A 16 2.06 -2.17 11.82
C ASN A 16 2.06 -3.37 12.78
N HIS A 17 1.36 -4.46 12.44
CA HIS A 17 1.35 -5.70 13.24
C HIS A 17 2.49 -6.66 12.90
N ASP A 18 3.27 -6.39 11.87
CA ASP A 18 4.43 -7.19 11.47
C ASP A 18 5.72 -6.77 12.19
N HIS A 19 5.69 -5.65 12.92
CA HIS A 19 6.82 -5.13 13.66
C HIS A 19 6.99 -5.82 15.02
N CYS A 20 8.24 -6.09 15.40
CA CYS A 20 8.57 -6.58 16.72
C CYS A 20 8.33 -5.48 17.77
N HIS A 21 7.63 -5.82 18.85
CA HIS A 21 7.37 -4.88 19.94
C HIS A 21 8.61 -4.61 20.81
N LYS A 22 8.71 -3.41 21.38
CA LYS A 22 9.71 -3.02 22.38
C LYS A 22 11.16 -3.07 21.89
N VAL A 23 11.37 -2.91 20.60
CA VAL A 23 12.69 -2.81 19.97
C VAL A 23 12.80 -1.48 19.19
N ALA A 24 14.02 -1.11 18.79
CA ALA A 24 14.22 0.07 17.95
C ALA A 24 13.71 -0.16 16.53
N ASP A 25 13.44 0.92 15.80
CA ASP A 25 12.91 0.90 14.45
C ASP A 25 13.75 0.05 13.49
N ASP A 26 15.07 0.21 13.52
CA ASP A 26 16.02 -0.50 12.66
C ASP A 26 16.05 -2.04 12.86
N THR A 27 15.42 -2.52 13.92
CA THR A 27 15.31 -3.95 14.25
C THR A 27 13.86 -4.44 14.33
N ALA A 28 12.89 -3.53 14.27
CA ALA A 28 11.47 -3.86 14.42
C ALA A 28 10.95 -4.76 13.29
N ASP A 29 11.48 -4.64 12.10
CA ASP A 29 11.11 -5.40 10.91
C ASP A 29 11.95 -6.68 10.70
N ALA A 30 12.85 -7.03 11.62
CA ALA A 30 13.80 -8.13 11.47
C ALA A 30 13.12 -9.50 11.24
N GLN A 31 12.02 -9.78 11.93
CA GLN A 31 11.27 -11.03 11.75
C GLN A 31 10.56 -11.07 10.40
N TYR A 32 9.98 -9.95 9.97
CA TYR A 32 9.39 -9.83 8.64
C TYR A 32 10.44 -10.09 7.57
N LYS A 33 11.59 -9.41 7.62
CA LYS A 33 12.71 -9.57 6.67
C LYS A 33 13.22 -11.01 6.60
N ALA A 34 13.30 -11.69 7.75
CA ALA A 34 13.74 -13.09 7.79
C ALA A 34 12.72 -14.05 7.16
N ALA A 35 11.42 -13.75 7.23
CA ALA A 35 10.36 -14.62 6.76
C ALA A 35 9.95 -14.34 5.30
N LEU A 36 9.87 -13.06 4.91
CA LEU A 36 9.24 -12.60 3.67
C LEU A 36 10.19 -11.81 2.75
N GLY A 37 11.36 -11.40 3.23
CA GLY A 37 12.34 -10.64 2.45
C GLY A 37 12.29 -9.13 2.70
N PRO A 38 12.72 -8.30 1.75
CA PRO A 38 12.83 -6.86 1.94
C PRO A 38 11.46 -6.22 2.21
N THR A 39 11.43 -5.12 2.96
CA THR A 39 10.21 -4.37 3.27
C THR A 39 9.81 -3.43 2.13
N TYR A 40 10.74 -3.06 1.25
CA TYR A 40 10.46 -2.30 0.03
C TYR A 40 11.26 -2.85 -1.15
N TYR A 41 10.63 -2.85 -2.32
CA TYR A 41 11.18 -3.38 -3.58
C TYR A 41 10.31 -2.98 -4.76
N SER A 42 10.79 -3.22 -5.98
CA SER A 42 10.03 -3.01 -7.21
C SER A 42 10.20 -4.17 -8.19
N PHE A 43 9.28 -4.26 -9.13
CA PHE A 43 9.33 -5.22 -10.24
C PHE A 43 8.44 -4.73 -11.39
N ASN A 44 8.70 -5.25 -12.59
CA ASN A 44 7.85 -5.00 -13.75
C ASN A 44 7.00 -6.22 -14.06
N LEU A 45 5.74 -6.00 -14.37
CA LEU A 45 4.83 -7.03 -14.88
C LEU A 45 3.98 -6.43 -16.02
N GLY A 46 4.18 -6.95 -17.23
CA GLY A 46 3.60 -6.33 -18.43
C GLY A 46 4.12 -4.92 -18.64
N SER A 47 3.21 -3.98 -18.87
CA SER A 47 3.49 -2.55 -19.07
C SER A 47 3.47 -1.72 -17.79
N ILE A 48 3.32 -2.35 -16.63
CA ILE A 48 3.19 -1.67 -15.34
C ILE A 48 4.43 -1.88 -14.49
N HIS A 49 4.88 -0.80 -13.86
CA HIS A 49 5.90 -0.84 -12.81
C HIS A 49 5.24 -0.92 -11.43
N TYR A 50 5.56 -1.96 -10.69
CA TYR A 50 5.04 -2.19 -9.34
C TYR A 50 6.10 -1.87 -8.31
N ILE A 51 5.70 -1.15 -7.29
CA ILE A 51 6.56 -0.74 -6.17
C ILE A 51 5.85 -1.16 -4.88
N VAL A 52 6.57 -1.75 -3.96
CA VAL A 52 6.11 -1.99 -2.58
C VAL A 52 6.95 -1.13 -1.66
N LEU A 53 6.31 -0.42 -0.74
CA LEU A 53 6.96 0.49 0.19
C LEU A 53 6.63 0.12 1.64
N ASP A 54 7.58 0.41 2.52
CA ASP A 54 7.40 0.46 3.96
C ASP A 54 7.12 1.92 4.33
N ASP A 55 5.88 2.20 4.64
CA ASP A 55 5.40 3.56 4.91
C ASP A 55 5.27 3.86 6.41
N MET A 56 6.01 3.12 7.23
CA MET A 56 5.99 3.28 8.66
C MET A 56 7.38 3.47 9.26
N VAL A 57 7.56 4.55 10.00
CA VAL A 57 8.70 4.71 10.91
C VAL A 57 8.25 4.32 12.30
N TYR A 58 8.67 3.16 12.77
CA TYR A 58 8.25 2.58 14.04
C TYR A 58 8.88 3.33 15.23
N LYS A 59 8.05 3.71 16.20
CA LYS A 59 8.46 4.50 17.39
C LYS A 59 8.43 3.68 18.68
N GLY A 60 8.22 2.37 18.59
CA GLY A 60 8.07 1.48 19.74
C GLY A 60 6.65 1.44 20.30
N ALA A 61 6.34 0.41 21.10
CA ALA A 61 5.06 0.24 21.80
C ALA A 61 3.80 0.42 20.92
N ASN A 62 3.81 -0.14 19.71
CA ASN A 62 2.75 0.00 18.69
C ASN A 62 2.54 1.42 18.16
N SER A 63 3.48 2.32 18.41
CA SER A 63 3.44 3.68 17.85
C SER A 63 4.33 3.77 16.61
N TYR A 64 3.86 4.46 15.59
CA TYR A 64 4.60 4.72 14.35
C TYR A 64 4.23 6.09 13.79
N ALA A 65 5.08 6.61 12.92
CA ALA A 65 4.72 7.68 12.01
C ALA A 65 4.38 7.09 10.64
N ALA A 66 3.30 7.54 10.01
CA ALA A 66 3.03 7.27 8.61
C ALA A 66 3.99 8.10 7.75
N ARG A 67 5.10 7.53 7.38
CA ARG A 67 6.18 8.21 6.63
C ARG A 67 7.01 7.20 5.86
N ILE A 68 7.34 7.51 4.63
CA ILE A 68 8.38 6.81 3.88
C ILE A 68 9.71 7.44 4.28
N ASP A 69 10.65 6.65 4.80
CA ASP A 69 11.91 7.18 5.29
C ASP A 69 12.78 7.77 4.18
N ASP A 70 13.76 8.60 4.53
CA ASP A 70 14.58 9.33 3.56
C ASP A 70 15.44 8.40 2.70
N ARG A 71 15.85 7.24 3.22
CA ARG A 71 16.60 6.22 2.48
C ARG A 71 15.72 5.58 1.41
N GLN A 72 14.47 5.25 1.76
CA GLN A 72 13.48 4.74 0.82
C GLN A 72 13.10 5.76 -0.25
N MET A 73 12.92 7.04 0.15
CA MET A 73 12.65 8.13 -0.80
C MET A 73 13.78 8.31 -1.81
N GLU A 74 15.04 8.19 -1.38
CA GLU A 74 16.19 8.25 -2.29
C GLU A 74 16.27 7.01 -3.19
N TRP A 75 15.99 5.81 -2.66
CA TRP A 75 15.90 4.60 -3.46
C TRP A 75 14.78 4.73 -4.52
N LEU A 76 13.61 5.22 -4.13
CA LEU A 76 12.46 5.41 -5.02
C LEU A 76 12.78 6.37 -6.18
N ARG A 77 13.50 7.48 -5.92
CA ARG A 77 13.96 8.39 -6.98
C ARG A 77 14.84 7.67 -8.01
N ARG A 78 15.75 6.82 -7.53
CA ARG A 78 16.65 6.05 -8.42
C ARG A 78 15.91 4.98 -9.20
N ASP A 79 14.96 4.31 -8.57
CA ASP A 79 14.14 3.28 -9.19
C ASP A 79 13.31 3.86 -10.34
N LEU A 80 12.60 4.96 -10.09
CA LEU A 80 11.84 5.67 -11.12
C LEU A 80 12.72 6.23 -12.25
N ALA A 81 13.91 6.71 -11.93
CA ALA A 81 14.87 7.19 -12.94
C ALA A 81 15.44 6.07 -13.81
N ALA A 82 15.45 4.82 -13.32
CA ALA A 82 15.93 3.65 -14.05
C ALA A 82 14.85 2.97 -14.89
N MET A 83 13.58 3.40 -14.77
CA MET A 83 12.47 2.84 -15.53
C MET A 83 12.62 3.08 -17.04
N ASP A 84 12.08 2.15 -17.83
CA ASP A 84 11.89 2.39 -19.26
C ASP A 84 11.03 3.65 -19.46
N PRO A 85 11.50 4.67 -20.21
CA PRO A 85 10.74 5.88 -20.47
C PRO A 85 9.37 5.67 -21.15
N ALA A 86 9.13 4.50 -21.73
CA ALA A 86 7.83 4.15 -22.30
C ALA A 86 6.79 3.76 -21.24
N VAL A 87 7.22 3.32 -20.05
CA VAL A 87 6.33 2.95 -18.95
C VAL A 87 5.77 4.22 -18.31
N ARG A 88 4.44 4.28 -18.19
CA ARG A 88 3.72 5.41 -17.60
C ARG A 88 2.84 5.00 -16.43
N ASP A 89 2.50 3.73 -16.32
CA ASP A 89 1.59 3.21 -15.31
C ASP A 89 2.40 2.63 -14.15
N VAL A 90 2.19 3.18 -12.96
CA VAL A 90 2.87 2.77 -11.73
C VAL A 90 1.84 2.38 -10.69
N VAL A 91 2.05 1.23 -10.06
CA VAL A 91 1.25 0.76 -8.93
C VAL A 91 2.13 0.71 -7.69
N VAL A 92 1.75 1.43 -6.64
CA VAL A 92 2.44 1.42 -5.35
C VAL A 92 1.58 0.70 -4.32
N GLY A 93 2.11 -0.36 -3.71
CA GLY A 93 1.52 -1.04 -2.57
C GLY A 93 2.19 -0.57 -1.28
N MET A 94 1.39 -0.20 -0.27
CA MET A 94 1.85 0.18 1.07
C MET A 94 0.79 -0.17 2.11
N HIS A 95 1.07 0.01 3.40
CA HIS A 95 0.11 -0.38 4.44
C HIS A 95 -0.81 0.75 4.88
N VAL A 96 -0.27 1.89 5.27
CA VAL A 96 -1.06 3.01 5.81
C VAL A 96 -1.56 3.88 4.65
N PRO A 97 -2.84 4.27 4.64
CA PRO A 97 -3.33 5.21 3.63
C PRO A 97 -2.60 6.55 3.68
N THR A 98 -2.32 7.10 2.51
CA THR A 98 -1.67 8.43 2.39
C THR A 98 -2.58 9.57 2.83
N VAL A 99 -3.88 9.29 2.91
CA VAL A 99 -4.93 10.25 3.28
C VAL A 99 -5.74 9.74 4.45
N SER A 100 -6.45 10.65 5.12
CA SER A 100 -7.39 10.34 6.21
C SER A 100 -8.59 11.26 6.17
N GLY A 101 -9.62 10.94 6.99
CA GLY A 101 -10.79 11.78 7.16
C GLY A 101 -11.54 12.04 5.85
N LEU A 102 -11.75 11.00 5.03
CA LEU A 102 -12.51 11.09 3.80
C LEU A 102 -13.93 11.59 4.07
N GLN A 103 -14.34 12.61 3.31
CA GLN A 103 -15.65 13.22 3.39
C GLN A 103 -16.52 12.80 2.19
N THR A 104 -17.82 12.96 2.33
CA THR A 104 -18.80 12.63 1.26
C THR A 104 -18.63 13.49 0.01
N ASP A 105 -18.02 14.67 0.13
CA ASP A 105 -17.70 15.56 -0.98
C ASP A 105 -16.36 15.21 -1.67
N GLY A 106 -15.69 14.14 -1.23
CA GLY A 106 -14.40 13.70 -1.76
C GLY A 106 -13.19 14.43 -1.17
N SER A 107 -13.38 15.36 -0.22
CA SER A 107 -12.27 15.99 0.47
C SER A 107 -11.58 15.01 1.44
N TYR A 108 -10.29 15.25 1.74
CA TYR A 108 -9.47 14.41 2.61
C TYR A 108 -8.41 15.25 3.34
N LYS A 109 -7.85 14.66 4.40
CA LYS A 109 -6.65 15.17 5.06
C LYS A 109 -5.45 14.33 4.64
N LYS A 110 -4.28 14.94 4.48
CA LYS A 110 -3.01 14.24 4.30
C LYS A 110 -2.68 13.50 5.59
N ALA A 111 -2.41 12.20 5.49
CA ALA A 111 -2.02 11.35 6.62
C ALA A 111 -0.54 10.97 6.56
N LEU A 112 0.01 10.76 5.36
CA LEU A 112 1.44 10.54 5.16
C LEU A 112 2.21 11.83 5.44
N GLU A 113 3.19 11.81 6.36
CA GLU A 113 3.94 13.02 6.76
C GLU A 113 4.66 13.69 5.59
N ASN A 114 5.23 12.91 4.68
CA ASN A 114 5.88 13.41 3.46
C ASN A 114 5.03 13.25 2.20
N PHE A 115 3.72 13.46 2.34
CA PHE A 115 2.73 13.32 1.26
C PHE A 115 3.12 14.06 -0.03
N ASP A 116 3.43 15.35 0.08
CA ASP A 116 3.71 16.18 -1.11
C ASP A 116 5.01 15.75 -1.81
N GLU A 117 6.02 15.39 -1.04
CA GLU A 117 7.30 14.90 -1.56
C GLU A 117 7.11 13.55 -2.29
N PHE A 118 6.31 12.66 -1.69
CA PHE A 118 5.98 11.36 -2.28
C PHE A 118 5.26 11.52 -3.63
N TYR A 119 4.15 12.24 -3.66
CA TYR A 119 3.38 12.41 -4.89
C TYR A 119 4.13 13.19 -5.97
N ALA A 120 5.02 14.12 -5.61
CA ALA A 120 5.85 14.85 -6.55
C ALA A 120 6.79 13.95 -7.37
N LEU A 121 7.23 12.79 -6.82
CA LEU A 121 8.07 11.85 -7.54
C LEU A 121 7.35 11.19 -8.73
N PHE A 122 6.04 11.13 -8.68
CA PHE A 122 5.21 10.50 -9.72
C PHE A 122 4.64 11.50 -10.73
N ALA A 123 5.17 12.71 -10.76
CA ALA A 123 4.75 13.69 -11.78
C ALA A 123 5.02 13.14 -13.19
N GLY A 124 3.97 13.03 -14.01
CA GLY A 124 4.03 12.46 -15.36
C GLY A 124 3.76 10.96 -15.46
N TYR A 125 3.48 10.29 -14.34
CA TYR A 125 3.02 8.90 -14.31
C TYR A 125 1.52 8.82 -13.98
N ASN A 126 0.87 7.76 -14.43
CA ASN A 126 -0.45 7.34 -13.93
C ASN A 126 -0.23 6.51 -12.68
N LEU A 127 -0.48 7.08 -11.52
CA LEU A 127 -0.20 6.43 -10.23
C LEU A 127 -1.45 5.79 -9.66
N THR A 128 -1.34 4.52 -9.29
CA THR A 128 -2.33 3.81 -8.47
C THR A 128 -1.67 3.43 -7.15
N VAL A 129 -2.17 3.96 -6.03
CA VAL A 129 -1.75 3.57 -4.69
C VAL A 129 -2.75 2.54 -4.14
N LEU A 130 -2.24 1.44 -3.61
CA LEU A 130 -3.00 0.40 -2.92
C LEU A 130 -2.59 0.41 -1.45
N SER A 131 -3.51 0.73 -0.57
CA SER A 131 -3.27 0.78 0.87
C SER A 131 -4.31 -0.04 1.65
N GLY A 132 -4.05 -0.33 2.90
CA GLY A 132 -4.90 -1.14 3.76
C GLY A 132 -5.21 -0.46 5.09
N HIS A 133 -4.81 -1.09 6.20
CA HIS A 133 -4.82 -0.57 7.57
C HIS A 133 -6.18 -0.21 8.17
N TRP A 134 -7.04 0.46 7.43
CA TRP A 134 -8.36 0.88 7.93
C TRP A 134 -9.39 -0.24 7.94
N HIS A 135 -9.15 -1.34 7.21
CA HIS A 135 -10.10 -2.44 7.00
C HIS A 135 -11.38 -2.03 6.22
N HIS A 136 -11.49 -0.80 5.80
CA HIS A 136 -12.61 -0.25 5.05
C HIS A 136 -12.25 -0.09 3.57
N ALA A 137 -13.26 -0.18 2.69
CA ALA A 137 -13.06 -0.01 1.25
C ALA A 137 -13.37 1.42 0.83
N HIS A 138 -12.34 2.19 0.53
CA HIS A 138 -12.48 3.55 0.03
C HIS A 138 -11.68 3.77 -1.26
N SER A 139 -11.98 4.84 -1.98
CA SER A 139 -11.13 5.33 -3.06
C SER A 139 -11.13 6.84 -3.06
N VAL A 140 -9.98 7.41 -3.37
CA VAL A 140 -9.80 8.85 -3.46
C VAL A 140 -8.99 9.20 -4.70
N ARG A 141 -9.40 10.28 -5.38
CA ARG A 141 -8.61 10.85 -6.47
C ARG A 141 -7.67 11.90 -5.90
N ILE A 142 -6.39 11.83 -6.30
CA ILE A 142 -5.35 12.74 -5.85
C ILE A 142 -4.76 13.45 -7.06
N GLY A 143 -5.16 14.69 -7.26
CA GLY A 143 -4.85 15.43 -8.48
C GLY A 143 -5.43 14.76 -9.73
N ASP A 144 -4.76 14.94 -10.87
CA ASP A 144 -5.28 14.50 -12.17
C ASP A 144 -4.84 13.09 -12.56
N THR A 145 -3.71 12.61 -12.04
CA THR A 145 -3.06 11.38 -12.51
C THR A 145 -2.89 10.32 -11.44
N ALA A 146 -3.24 10.60 -10.17
CA ALA A 146 -3.13 9.65 -9.09
C ALA A 146 -4.48 9.23 -8.51
N SER A 147 -4.59 7.97 -8.10
CA SER A 147 -5.73 7.43 -7.36
C SER A 147 -5.22 6.54 -6.24
N GLU A 148 -5.83 6.63 -5.07
CA GLU A 148 -5.58 5.70 -3.98
C GLU A 148 -6.80 4.83 -3.74
N TYR A 149 -6.59 3.53 -3.61
CA TYR A 149 -7.57 2.54 -3.21
C TYR A 149 -7.18 1.97 -1.85
N ILE A 150 -7.97 2.31 -0.84
CA ILE A 150 -7.88 1.74 0.49
C ILE A 150 -8.68 0.45 0.45
N LEU A 151 -8.03 -0.66 0.79
CA LEU A 151 -8.55 -2.01 0.55
C LEU A 151 -9.24 -2.56 1.80
N PRO A 152 -10.31 -3.36 1.63
CA PRO A 152 -10.92 -4.08 2.74
C PRO A 152 -9.94 -5.13 3.30
N ALA A 153 -10.16 -5.52 4.53
CA ALA A 153 -9.40 -6.59 5.17
C ALA A 153 -10.11 -7.93 5.05
N VAL A 154 -9.34 -8.98 4.83
CA VAL A 154 -9.82 -10.37 4.83
C VAL A 154 -10.46 -10.72 6.19
N CYS A 155 -9.94 -10.14 7.27
CA CYS A 155 -10.48 -10.34 8.63
C CYS A 155 -11.68 -9.44 8.97
N GLY A 156 -12.13 -8.57 8.05
CA GLY A 156 -13.17 -7.59 8.36
C GLY A 156 -12.84 -6.79 9.63
N THR A 157 -13.78 -6.69 10.56
CA THR A 157 -13.55 -6.08 11.87
C THR A 157 -12.87 -7.09 12.81
N TRP A 158 -11.56 -7.39 12.59
CA TRP A 158 -10.74 -8.23 13.49
C TRP A 158 -11.33 -9.61 13.79
N TRP A 159 -12.00 -10.24 12.82
CA TRP A 159 -12.66 -11.55 12.95
C TRP A 159 -13.90 -11.56 13.86
N TYR A 160 -14.35 -10.39 14.33
CA TYR A 160 -15.54 -10.31 15.19
C TYR A 160 -16.83 -10.21 14.38
N GLU A 161 -16.79 -9.50 13.24
CA GLU A 161 -17.95 -9.25 12.39
C GLU A 161 -17.57 -9.37 10.90
N LEU A 162 -18.53 -9.81 10.09
CA LEU A 162 -18.35 -9.94 8.64
C LEU A 162 -18.48 -8.59 7.91
N LEU A 163 -19.04 -7.58 8.58
CA LEU A 163 -19.19 -6.23 8.05
C LEU A 163 -18.54 -5.23 8.99
N CYS A 164 -17.79 -4.29 8.44
CA CYS A 164 -17.32 -3.12 9.17
C CYS A 164 -18.47 -2.10 9.39
N ASN A 165 -18.28 -1.12 10.27
CA ASN A 165 -19.31 -0.11 10.61
C ASN A 165 -19.78 0.71 9.42
N ASP A 166 -18.99 0.82 8.35
CA ASP A 166 -19.35 1.51 7.11
C ASP A 166 -20.02 0.59 6.08
N GLY A 167 -20.25 -0.68 6.44
CA GLY A 167 -20.82 -1.70 5.56
C GLY A 167 -19.79 -2.43 4.68
N THR A 168 -18.50 -2.13 4.80
CA THR A 168 -17.45 -2.87 4.09
C THR A 168 -17.40 -4.32 4.57
N PRO A 169 -17.54 -5.33 3.68
CA PRO A 169 -17.46 -6.73 4.09
C PRO A 169 -16.02 -7.17 4.33
N ALA A 170 -15.85 -8.26 5.09
CA ALA A 170 -14.62 -9.04 5.07
C ALA A 170 -14.38 -9.52 3.63
N ALA A 171 -13.33 -9.06 2.99
CA ALA A 171 -13.16 -9.20 1.55
C ALA A 171 -11.70 -9.05 1.11
N PHE A 172 -11.44 -9.41 -0.13
CA PHE A 172 -10.28 -8.93 -0.88
C PHE A 172 -10.72 -8.13 -2.11
N THR A 173 -9.82 -7.37 -2.70
CA THR A 173 -10.08 -6.65 -3.95
C THR A 173 -9.34 -7.32 -5.10
N ALA A 174 -10.09 -7.71 -6.13
CA ALA A 174 -9.51 -8.18 -7.39
C ALA A 174 -9.37 -6.99 -8.36
N PHE A 175 -8.18 -6.82 -8.90
CA PHE A 175 -7.91 -5.87 -9.98
C PHE A 175 -7.72 -6.63 -11.29
N THR A 176 -8.35 -6.13 -12.34
CA THR A 176 -8.12 -6.61 -13.71
C THR A 176 -7.42 -5.50 -14.48
N VAL A 177 -6.28 -5.83 -15.07
CA VAL A 177 -5.49 -4.91 -15.89
C VAL A 177 -5.54 -5.40 -17.32
N ASP A 178 -5.98 -4.54 -18.24
CA ASP A 178 -5.99 -4.79 -19.69
C ASP A 178 -5.35 -3.57 -20.39
N GLY A 179 -4.08 -3.71 -20.74
CA GLY A 179 -3.26 -2.61 -21.18
C GLY A 179 -3.13 -1.55 -20.07
N THR A 180 -3.62 -0.33 -20.32
CA THR A 180 -3.66 0.79 -19.36
C THR A 180 -4.99 0.89 -18.61
N SER A 181 -5.97 0.03 -18.94
CA SER A 181 -7.27 0.00 -18.26
C SER A 181 -7.20 -0.83 -16.99
N VAL A 182 -7.58 -0.24 -15.87
CA VAL A 182 -7.65 -0.90 -14.57
C VAL A 182 -9.08 -0.88 -14.07
N SER A 183 -9.65 -2.07 -13.85
CA SER A 183 -10.94 -2.23 -13.20
C SER A 183 -10.78 -2.99 -11.89
N ARG A 184 -11.68 -2.75 -10.93
CA ARG A 184 -11.64 -3.41 -9.62
C ARG A 184 -12.98 -4.02 -9.24
N ARG A 185 -12.91 -5.07 -8.44
CA ARG A 185 -14.07 -5.71 -7.83
C ARG A 185 -13.73 -6.13 -6.40
N ILE A 186 -14.55 -5.73 -5.44
CA ILE A 186 -14.51 -6.25 -4.08
C ILE A 186 -15.15 -7.63 -4.09
N VAL A 187 -14.47 -8.62 -3.52
CA VAL A 187 -14.91 -10.02 -3.45
C VAL A 187 -15.09 -10.38 -1.97
N PRO A 188 -16.34 -10.36 -1.46
CA PRO A 188 -16.60 -10.71 -0.07
C PRO A 188 -16.36 -12.19 0.20
N PHE A 189 -15.98 -12.50 1.42
CA PHE A 189 -16.07 -13.83 1.98
C PHE A 189 -17.49 -14.02 2.51
N GLY A 190 -18.24 -14.89 1.84
CA GLY A 190 -19.66 -15.10 1.91
C GLY A 190 -20.28 -15.62 3.12
#